data_373e13e68819eaa7ff90860149e98528
#
_entry.id   373e13e68819eaa7ff90860149e98528
#
_cell.length_a   1.000
_cell.length_b   1.000
_cell.length_c   1.000
_cell.angle_alpha   90.00
_cell.angle_beta   90.00
_cell.angle_gamma   90.00
#
_symmetry.space_group_name_H-M   'P 1'
#
loop_
_entity.id
_entity.type
_entity.pdbx_description
1 polymer ?
#
loop_
_entity_poly.entity_id
_entity_poly.type
_entity_poly.pdbx_seq_one_letter_code
_entity_poly.pdbx_strand_id
1 'polypeptide(L)'
;MKKFLYLFVVTSIFLSSCSKNCPIPEAQEEWLFVHTAESAQILNATTIVMPLVDDIFTFTDRPYRKSYHMTGQHYADLWTHKGENCFQDNPPNAVLTWFDGDESKEIEVVITHAVLDSTNITYTIWDDSGIITEDIVHPSLFVDGANLELKIGDKYAGGIIFWLDGNGGGLVAAPSDQAAAHWGCVGINIPFAAGTAIGKGYVNTFHIYQDCTEEGIAAQICIELNLGEYSDWWLPNKDELNAMYLNLHQQGLGGFANDYYWCSTEDDNYDAWGQSFHQGGGAQHFSNKANYFIVRAVRGF
;
A
#
# COMPACT_ATOMS: atom_id res chain seq x y z
N MET A 1 -10.45 -71.64 -35.54
CA MET A 1 -9.19 -71.06 -35.04
C MET A 1 -8.98 -69.72 -35.77
N LYS A 2 -9.35 -68.63 -35.19
CA LYS A 2 -9.20 -67.27 -35.78
C LYS A 2 -7.89 -66.66 -35.26
N LYS A 3 -6.96 -66.41 -36.18
CA LYS A 3 -5.72 -65.71 -35.87
C LYS A 3 -5.98 -64.22 -35.89
N PHE A 4 -5.76 -63.58 -34.74
CA PHE A 4 -5.74 -62.14 -34.62
C PHE A 4 -4.35 -61.61 -35.04
N LEU A 5 -4.36 -60.77 -36.07
CA LEU A 5 -3.20 -60.07 -36.55
C LEU A 5 -3.08 -58.74 -35.80
N TYR A 6 -2.07 -58.61 -34.92
CA TYR A 6 -1.75 -57.33 -34.25
C TYR A 6 -0.95 -56.46 -35.24
N LEU A 7 -1.58 -55.36 -35.64
CA LEU A 7 -0.95 -54.30 -36.41
C LEU A 7 -0.22 -53.37 -35.43
N PHE A 8 1.11 -53.41 -35.39
CA PHE A 8 1.92 -52.43 -34.70
C PHE A 8 1.94 -51.11 -35.47
N VAL A 9 1.23 -50.11 -34.99
CA VAL A 9 1.36 -48.73 -35.45
C VAL A 9 2.56 -48.13 -34.71
N VAL A 10 3.66 -47.97 -35.43
CA VAL A 10 4.83 -47.22 -34.94
C VAL A 10 4.49 -45.74 -35.08
N THR A 11 4.04 -45.12 -34.00
CA THR A 11 3.92 -43.65 -33.88
C THR A 11 5.33 -43.09 -33.70
N SER A 12 5.85 -42.47 -34.74
CA SER A 12 7.07 -41.67 -34.69
C SER A 12 6.83 -40.47 -33.76
N ILE A 13 7.36 -40.53 -32.55
CA ILE A 13 7.41 -39.38 -31.63
C ILE A 13 8.44 -38.41 -32.20
N PHE A 14 7.99 -37.38 -32.88
CA PHE A 14 8.81 -36.21 -33.15
C PHE A 14 9.17 -35.57 -31.81
N LEU A 15 10.37 -35.80 -31.31
CA LEU A 15 11.01 -35.02 -30.28
C LEU A 15 11.26 -33.64 -30.87
N SER A 16 10.26 -32.76 -30.73
CA SER A 16 10.46 -31.34 -30.95
C SER A 16 11.47 -30.88 -29.89
N SER A 17 12.68 -30.57 -30.34
CA SER A 17 13.73 -29.94 -29.57
C SER A 17 13.16 -28.61 -29.05
N CYS A 18 12.81 -28.58 -27.78
CA CYS A 18 12.45 -27.34 -27.09
C CYS A 18 13.66 -26.42 -27.11
N SER A 19 13.60 -25.36 -27.90
CA SER A 19 14.63 -24.31 -27.92
C SER A 19 14.78 -23.73 -26.52
N LYS A 20 16.03 -23.52 -26.11
CA LYS A 20 16.47 -23.06 -24.76
C LYS A 20 16.02 -21.65 -24.37
N ASN A 21 14.88 -21.13 -24.83
CA ASN A 21 14.34 -19.81 -24.53
C ASN A 21 12.82 -19.86 -24.31
N CYS A 22 12.31 -20.78 -23.47
CA CYS A 22 11.08 -20.47 -22.76
C CYS A 22 11.46 -19.47 -21.66
N PRO A 23 10.94 -18.25 -21.68
CA PRO A 23 11.04 -17.40 -20.52
C PRO A 23 10.39 -18.16 -19.38
N ILE A 24 11.16 -18.45 -18.32
CA ILE A 24 10.61 -18.91 -17.06
C ILE A 24 9.67 -17.77 -16.67
N PRO A 25 8.37 -17.99 -16.44
CA PRO A 25 7.51 -16.95 -15.88
C PRO A 25 8.23 -16.40 -14.66
N GLU A 26 8.42 -15.09 -14.57
CA GLU A 26 8.92 -14.46 -13.36
C GLU A 26 7.99 -14.91 -12.25
N ALA A 27 8.53 -15.58 -11.23
CA ALA A 27 7.73 -16.04 -10.12
C ALA A 27 7.16 -14.78 -9.46
N GLN A 28 5.84 -14.70 -9.39
CA GLN A 28 5.17 -13.56 -8.74
C GLN A 28 5.34 -13.69 -7.23
N GLU A 29 5.51 -12.57 -6.54
CA GLU A 29 5.60 -12.56 -5.08
C GLU A 29 4.22 -12.89 -4.50
N GLU A 30 4.11 -14.01 -3.81
CA GLU A 30 2.92 -14.37 -3.05
C GLU A 30 3.14 -13.96 -1.60
N TRP A 31 2.28 -13.07 -1.11
CA TRP A 31 2.30 -12.61 0.27
C TRP A 31 1.41 -13.48 1.14
N LEU A 32 1.86 -13.75 2.36
CA LEU A 32 1.15 -14.47 3.39
C LEU A 32 0.92 -13.52 4.56
N PHE A 33 -0.28 -13.52 5.13
CA PHE A 33 -0.64 -12.69 6.27
C PHE A 33 -0.92 -13.56 7.48
N VAL A 34 -0.45 -13.15 8.64
CA VAL A 34 -0.65 -13.87 9.90
C VAL A 34 -1.27 -12.93 10.93
N HIS A 35 -2.49 -13.25 11.34
CA HIS A 35 -3.15 -12.63 12.47
C HIS A 35 -3.21 -13.60 13.65
N THR A 36 -2.63 -13.22 14.78
CA THR A 36 -2.64 -14.01 16.03
C THR A 36 -3.40 -13.26 17.11
N ALA A 37 -4.10 -13.99 17.97
CA ALA A 37 -4.81 -13.42 19.13
C ALA A 37 -4.77 -14.36 20.32
N GLU A 38 -5.08 -13.87 21.52
CA GLU A 38 -5.25 -14.71 22.70
C GLU A 38 -6.53 -15.54 22.63
N SER A 39 -7.56 -15.02 21.97
CA SER A 39 -8.83 -15.70 21.76
C SER A 39 -9.53 -15.22 20.50
N ALA A 40 -10.45 -16.03 19.98
CA ALA A 40 -11.41 -15.59 18.96
C ALA A 40 -12.82 -15.99 19.38
N GLN A 41 -13.78 -15.09 19.12
CA GLN A 41 -15.19 -15.35 19.34
C GLN A 41 -15.84 -15.87 18.05
N ILE A 42 -16.58 -16.95 18.17
CA ILE A 42 -17.35 -17.53 17.07
C ILE A 42 -18.81 -17.08 17.20
N LEU A 43 -19.18 -15.99 16.48
CA LEU A 43 -20.53 -15.45 16.57
C LEU A 43 -21.58 -16.36 15.91
N ASN A 44 -21.19 -17.03 14.85
CA ASN A 44 -22.01 -18.02 14.12
C ASN A 44 -21.10 -18.81 13.16
N ALA A 45 -21.68 -19.72 12.40
CA ALA A 45 -20.94 -20.60 11.47
C ALA A 45 -20.10 -19.88 10.39
N THR A 46 -20.33 -18.60 10.18
CA THR A 46 -19.65 -17.83 9.12
C THR A 46 -18.97 -16.56 9.63
N THR A 47 -18.92 -16.34 10.96
CA THR A 47 -18.42 -15.07 11.50
C THR A 47 -17.48 -15.31 12.69
N ILE A 48 -16.25 -14.90 12.53
CA ILE A 48 -15.17 -15.00 13.52
C ILE A 48 -14.72 -13.59 13.89
N VAL A 49 -14.59 -13.29 15.18
CA VAL A 49 -14.05 -12.02 15.68
C VAL A 49 -12.75 -12.26 16.41
N MET A 50 -11.67 -11.66 15.93
CA MET A 50 -10.35 -11.75 16.53
C MET A 50 -9.88 -10.36 16.99
N PRO A 51 -9.48 -10.22 18.28
CA PRO A 51 -8.83 -8.97 18.74
C PRO A 51 -7.54 -8.70 17.96
N LEU A 52 -7.36 -7.45 17.54
CA LEU A 52 -6.12 -6.96 16.97
C LEU A 52 -5.28 -6.37 18.10
N VAL A 53 -4.27 -7.11 18.56
CA VAL A 53 -3.37 -6.68 19.64
C VAL A 53 -2.12 -6.00 19.06
N ASP A 54 -1.64 -6.53 17.94
CA ASP A 54 -0.48 -6.06 17.21
C ASP A 54 -0.80 -5.95 15.72
N ASP A 55 0.09 -5.33 14.95
CA ASP A 55 0.01 -5.31 13.50
C ASP A 55 0.03 -6.73 12.89
N ILE A 56 -0.59 -6.87 11.73
CA ILE A 56 -0.61 -8.13 10.98
C ILE A 56 0.80 -8.41 10.45
N PHE A 57 1.38 -9.54 10.81
CA PHE A 57 2.67 -9.95 10.27
C PHE A 57 2.50 -10.45 8.84
N THR A 58 3.29 -9.88 7.93
CA THR A 58 3.18 -10.14 6.50
C THR A 58 4.54 -10.58 5.98
N PHE A 59 4.57 -11.65 5.19
CA PHE A 59 5.82 -12.15 4.63
C PHE A 59 5.62 -12.84 3.28
N THR A 60 6.71 -13.00 2.51
CA THR A 60 6.74 -13.77 1.27
C THR A 60 7.52 -15.07 1.47
N ASP A 61 7.13 -16.11 0.73
CA ASP A 61 7.92 -17.34 0.66
C ASP A 61 9.17 -17.16 -0.23
N ARG A 62 9.91 -18.23 -0.41
CA ARG A 62 11.07 -18.29 -1.31
C ARG A 62 10.66 -18.03 -2.77
N PRO A 63 11.47 -17.32 -3.54
CA PRO A 63 12.84 -16.89 -3.24
C PRO A 63 12.96 -15.54 -2.55
N TYR A 64 11.88 -14.77 -2.38
CA TYR A 64 11.90 -13.34 -2.04
C TYR A 64 12.27 -13.07 -0.58
N ARG A 65 11.71 -13.81 0.39
CA ARG A 65 12.02 -13.70 1.84
C ARG A 65 11.88 -12.28 2.40
N LYS A 66 10.86 -11.57 1.98
CA LYS A 66 10.51 -10.24 2.51
C LYS A 66 9.56 -10.41 3.69
N SER A 67 9.56 -9.46 4.61
CA SER A 67 8.58 -9.37 5.69
C SER A 67 8.42 -7.96 6.18
N TYR A 68 7.21 -7.60 6.60
CA TYR A 68 6.89 -6.35 7.29
C TYR A 68 5.64 -6.52 8.16
N HIS A 69 5.33 -5.50 8.97
CA HIS A 69 4.11 -5.43 9.75
C HIS A 69 3.12 -4.49 9.08
N MET A 70 1.91 -4.97 8.84
CA MET A 70 0.83 -4.22 8.20
C MET A 70 -0.20 -3.84 9.27
N THR A 71 -0.64 -2.57 9.29
CA THR A 71 -1.69 -2.16 10.22
C THR A 71 -3.00 -2.91 9.95
N GLY A 72 -3.80 -3.11 10.99
CA GLY A 72 -5.09 -3.80 10.86
C GLY A 72 -6.04 -3.12 9.87
N GLN A 73 -5.98 -1.78 9.73
CA GLN A 73 -6.77 -1.06 8.75
C GLN A 73 -6.33 -1.38 7.32
N HIS A 74 -5.03 -1.35 7.03
CA HIS A 74 -4.52 -1.73 5.71
C HIS A 74 -4.91 -3.16 5.33
N TYR A 75 -4.80 -4.06 6.30
CA TYR A 75 -5.19 -5.44 6.09
C TYR A 75 -6.68 -5.58 5.79
N ALA A 76 -7.56 -4.94 6.56
CA ALA A 76 -9.00 -4.97 6.31
C ALA A 76 -9.39 -4.31 4.96
N ASP A 77 -8.66 -3.28 4.55
CA ASP A 77 -8.88 -2.58 3.28
C ASP A 77 -8.65 -3.48 2.05
N LEU A 78 -7.93 -4.61 2.17
CA LEU A 78 -7.76 -5.58 1.08
C LEU A 78 -9.10 -6.16 0.60
N TRP A 79 -10.13 -6.19 1.44
CA TRP A 79 -11.49 -6.63 1.07
C TRP A 79 -12.41 -5.50 0.60
N THR A 80 -11.98 -4.24 0.63
CA THR A 80 -12.80 -3.08 0.22
C THR A 80 -12.43 -2.54 -1.15
N HIS A 81 -11.26 -2.87 -1.68
CA HIS A 81 -10.77 -2.42 -2.98
C HIS A 81 -11.27 -3.32 -4.10
N LYS A 82 -11.52 -2.73 -5.28
CA LYS A 82 -11.85 -3.44 -6.52
C LYS A 82 -10.65 -3.43 -7.46
N GLY A 83 -10.30 -4.57 -8.02
CA GLY A 83 -9.20 -4.72 -8.97
C GLY A 83 -8.81 -6.17 -9.18
N GLU A 84 -7.94 -6.46 -10.14
CA GLU A 84 -7.58 -7.84 -10.53
C GLU A 84 -6.92 -8.66 -9.40
N ASN A 85 -6.42 -8.02 -8.34
CA ASN A 85 -5.69 -8.66 -7.24
C ASN A 85 -6.25 -8.29 -5.85
N CYS A 86 -7.53 -7.91 -5.75
CA CYS A 86 -8.15 -7.61 -4.47
C CYS A 86 -8.92 -8.81 -3.91
N PHE A 87 -8.96 -8.90 -2.60
CA PHE A 87 -9.65 -9.97 -1.89
C PHE A 87 -11.18 -9.90 -2.03
N GLN A 88 -11.73 -8.76 -2.47
CA GLN A 88 -13.16 -8.63 -2.74
C GLN A 88 -13.57 -9.44 -3.97
N ASP A 89 -12.76 -9.41 -5.05
CA ASP A 89 -13.08 -10.09 -6.30
C ASP A 89 -12.52 -11.51 -6.35
N ASN A 90 -11.46 -11.78 -5.54
CA ASN A 90 -10.83 -13.10 -5.39
C ASN A 90 -10.57 -13.38 -3.90
N PRO A 91 -11.58 -13.81 -3.13
CA PRO A 91 -11.45 -14.09 -1.71
C PRO A 91 -10.33 -15.10 -1.42
N PRO A 92 -9.42 -14.80 -0.45
CA PRO A 92 -8.28 -15.65 -0.16
C PRO A 92 -8.68 -16.91 0.58
N ASN A 93 -7.92 -17.98 0.35
CA ASN A 93 -7.90 -19.12 1.26
C ASN A 93 -7.18 -18.75 2.54
N ALA A 94 -7.57 -19.38 3.63
CA ALA A 94 -6.91 -19.22 4.90
C ALA A 94 -6.95 -20.52 5.70
N VAL A 95 -5.98 -20.65 6.61
CA VAL A 95 -5.95 -21.73 7.61
C VAL A 95 -6.04 -21.09 8.99
N LEU A 96 -7.10 -21.42 9.72
CA LEU A 96 -7.24 -21.06 11.12
C LEU A 96 -6.76 -22.23 11.99
N THR A 97 -5.79 -21.97 12.86
CA THR A 97 -5.27 -22.96 13.80
C THR A 97 -5.52 -22.53 15.24
N TRP A 98 -5.73 -23.46 16.16
CA TRP A 98 -5.86 -23.19 17.59
C TRP A 98 -5.50 -24.43 18.41
N PHE A 99 -5.48 -24.27 19.73
CA PHE A 99 -5.29 -25.38 20.66
C PHE A 99 -6.60 -25.71 21.39
N ASP A 100 -6.92 -26.99 21.45
CA ASP A 100 -7.99 -27.56 22.27
C ASP A 100 -7.33 -28.47 23.32
N GLY A 101 -7.07 -27.92 24.49
CA GLY A 101 -6.17 -28.56 25.49
C GLY A 101 -4.74 -28.65 24.92
N ASP A 102 -4.22 -29.88 24.85
CA ASP A 102 -2.89 -30.16 24.29
C ASP A 102 -2.90 -30.55 22.81
N GLU A 103 -4.08 -30.57 22.16
CA GLU A 103 -4.22 -30.91 20.75
C GLU A 103 -4.26 -29.66 19.88
N SER A 104 -3.49 -29.66 18.79
CA SER A 104 -3.61 -28.65 17.73
C SER A 104 -4.80 -28.98 16.83
N LYS A 105 -5.66 -28.01 16.59
CA LYS A 105 -6.77 -28.06 15.64
C LYS A 105 -6.50 -27.10 14.49
N GLU A 106 -7.04 -27.42 13.34
CA GLU A 106 -6.98 -26.55 12.15
C GLU A 106 -8.23 -26.71 11.30
N ILE A 107 -8.55 -25.63 10.55
CA ILE A 107 -9.62 -25.61 9.58
C ILE A 107 -9.21 -24.72 8.39
N GLU A 108 -9.48 -25.19 7.18
CA GLU A 108 -9.34 -24.40 5.96
C GLU A 108 -10.63 -23.62 5.71
N VAL A 109 -10.52 -22.33 5.44
CA VAL A 109 -11.66 -21.43 5.19
C VAL A 109 -11.34 -20.50 4.02
N VAL A 110 -12.37 -19.94 3.40
CA VAL A 110 -12.25 -18.82 2.46
C VAL A 110 -12.74 -17.56 3.16
N ILE A 111 -11.92 -16.50 3.21
CA ILE A 111 -12.31 -15.25 3.85
C ILE A 111 -12.98 -14.36 2.81
N THR A 112 -14.30 -14.25 2.88
CA THR A 112 -15.08 -13.43 1.95
C THR A 112 -15.12 -11.96 2.33
N HIS A 113 -14.88 -11.63 3.60
CA HIS A 113 -14.86 -10.25 4.08
C HIS A 113 -14.07 -10.12 5.38
N ALA A 114 -13.38 -8.98 5.55
CA ALA A 114 -12.76 -8.60 6.82
C ALA A 114 -13.01 -7.12 7.10
N VAL A 115 -13.39 -6.82 8.34
CA VAL A 115 -13.68 -5.44 8.77
C VAL A 115 -12.98 -5.19 10.11
N LEU A 116 -12.21 -4.13 10.20
CA LEU A 116 -11.69 -3.63 11.46
C LEU A 116 -12.74 -2.76 12.16
N ASP A 117 -13.04 -3.09 13.42
CA ASP A 117 -13.84 -2.27 14.32
C ASP A 117 -13.00 -1.96 15.57
N SER A 118 -12.46 -0.76 15.61
CA SER A 118 -11.64 -0.23 16.70
C SER A 118 -10.44 -1.14 17.06
N THR A 119 -10.70 -2.27 17.70
CA THR A 119 -9.69 -3.20 18.24
C THR A 119 -9.89 -4.65 17.80
N ASN A 120 -10.89 -4.91 16.95
CA ASN A 120 -11.18 -6.27 16.51
C ASN A 120 -11.29 -6.33 14.99
N ILE A 121 -10.80 -7.43 14.41
CA ILE A 121 -11.12 -7.76 13.02
C ILE A 121 -12.23 -8.82 13.03
N THR A 122 -13.34 -8.49 12.37
CA THR A 122 -14.45 -9.41 12.11
C THR A 122 -14.28 -10.00 10.73
N TYR A 123 -14.11 -11.31 10.69
CA TYR A 123 -14.01 -12.09 9.46
C TYR A 123 -15.34 -12.74 9.11
N THR A 124 -15.76 -12.60 7.85
CA THR A 124 -16.81 -13.43 7.28
C THR A 124 -16.15 -14.53 6.47
N ILE A 125 -16.44 -15.77 6.81
CA ILE A 125 -15.84 -16.94 6.18
C ILE A 125 -16.89 -17.77 5.42
N TRP A 126 -16.42 -18.49 4.43
CA TRP A 126 -17.12 -19.61 3.83
C TRP A 126 -16.32 -20.88 4.12
N ASP A 127 -16.98 -21.86 4.66
CA ASP A 127 -16.40 -23.15 5.09
C ASP A 127 -17.27 -24.29 4.57
N ASP A 128 -16.62 -25.25 3.92
CA ASP A 128 -17.25 -26.47 3.42
C ASP A 128 -17.11 -27.66 4.39
N SER A 129 -16.23 -27.55 5.43
CA SER A 129 -15.72 -28.72 6.15
C SER A 129 -16.25 -28.89 7.57
N GLY A 130 -16.83 -27.88 8.18
CA GLY A 130 -17.36 -28.04 9.52
C GLY A 130 -17.66 -26.73 10.25
N ILE A 131 -18.53 -26.81 11.20
CA ILE A 131 -18.97 -25.66 12.00
C ILE A 131 -18.04 -25.56 13.21
N ILE A 132 -17.27 -24.47 13.33
CA ILE A 132 -16.67 -24.06 14.59
C ILE A 132 -17.83 -23.48 15.42
N THR A 133 -18.14 -24.11 16.57
CA THR A 133 -19.31 -23.75 17.38
C THR A 133 -18.97 -23.11 18.71
N GLU A 134 -17.70 -23.10 19.07
CA GLU A 134 -17.20 -22.64 20.37
C GLU A 134 -16.09 -21.60 20.17
N ASP A 135 -15.97 -20.67 21.13
CA ASP A 135 -14.87 -19.72 21.15
C ASP A 135 -13.55 -20.48 21.31
N ILE A 136 -12.52 -19.99 20.64
CA ILE A 136 -11.22 -20.65 20.56
C ILE A 136 -10.13 -19.83 21.23
N VAL A 137 -9.14 -20.50 21.78
CA VAL A 137 -8.00 -19.86 22.47
C VAL A 137 -6.73 -19.97 21.63
N HIS A 138 -5.91 -18.93 21.69
CA HIS A 138 -4.65 -18.80 20.94
C HIS A 138 -4.78 -19.11 19.45
N PRO A 139 -5.76 -18.51 18.74
CA PRO A 139 -5.91 -18.68 17.32
C PRO A 139 -4.75 -18.04 16.57
N SER A 140 -4.37 -18.69 15.46
CA SER A 140 -3.51 -18.10 14.43
C SER A 140 -4.19 -18.29 13.08
N LEU A 141 -4.47 -17.20 12.40
CA LEU A 141 -5.08 -17.18 11.08
C LEU A 141 -4.00 -16.87 10.05
N PHE A 142 -3.73 -17.83 9.17
CA PHE A 142 -2.81 -17.72 8.04
C PHE A 142 -3.64 -17.51 6.79
N VAL A 143 -3.44 -16.37 6.12
CA VAL A 143 -4.21 -15.99 4.94
C VAL A 143 -3.30 -15.96 3.73
N ASP A 144 -3.67 -16.72 2.69
CA ASP A 144 -2.97 -16.68 1.41
C ASP A 144 -3.19 -15.34 0.74
N GLY A 145 -2.12 -14.61 0.50
CA GLY A 145 -2.19 -13.37 -0.27
C GLY A 145 -2.34 -13.67 -1.75
N ALA A 146 -3.29 -13.01 -2.40
CA ALA A 146 -3.19 -12.79 -3.83
C ALA A 146 -1.91 -11.97 -4.10
N ASN A 147 -1.44 -11.97 -5.35
CA ASN A 147 -0.37 -11.09 -5.80
C ASN A 147 -0.74 -9.63 -5.51
N LEU A 148 -0.40 -9.14 -4.33
CA LEU A 148 -0.51 -7.73 -3.96
C LEU A 148 0.67 -6.98 -4.59
N GLU A 149 0.78 -7.02 -5.90
CA GLU A 149 1.68 -6.15 -6.62
C GLU A 149 1.09 -4.74 -6.55
N LEU A 150 1.53 -3.97 -5.54
CA LEU A 150 1.19 -2.56 -5.45
C LEU A 150 1.64 -1.86 -6.72
N LYS A 151 0.72 -1.11 -7.34
CA LYS A 151 0.97 -0.40 -8.58
C LYS A 151 0.79 1.10 -8.39
N ILE A 152 1.50 1.86 -9.19
CA ILE A 152 1.27 3.29 -9.29
C ILE A 152 -0.21 3.54 -9.66
N GLY A 153 -0.86 4.41 -8.90
CA GLY A 153 -2.27 4.73 -9.06
C GLY A 153 -3.23 3.96 -8.15
N ASP A 154 -2.77 2.89 -7.49
CA ASP A 154 -3.59 2.17 -6.52
C ASP A 154 -3.87 3.05 -5.30
N LYS A 155 -5.06 2.87 -4.73
CA LYS A 155 -5.39 3.46 -3.43
C LYS A 155 -4.82 2.59 -2.33
N TYR A 156 -3.92 3.13 -1.55
CA TYR A 156 -3.25 2.41 -0.48
C TYR A 156 -2.82 3.38 0.63
N ALA A 157 -2.74 2.92 1.87
CA ALA A 157 -2.20 3.70 2.98
C ALA A 157 -2.80 5.12 3.11
N GLY A 158 -4.12 5.27 2.88
CA GLY A 158 -4.83 6.55 2.97
C GLY A 158 -4.63 7.50 1.79
N GLY A 159 -3.91 7.09 0.75
CA GLY A 159 -3.60 7.92 -0.42
C GLY A 159 -3.62 7.16 -1.74
N ILE A 160 -2.94 7.73 -2.75
CA ILE A 160 -2.78 7.17 -4.08
C ILE A 160 -1.28 6.95 -4.30
N ILE A 161 -0.86 5.71 -4.58
CA ILE A 161 0.56 5.36 -4.78
C ILE A 161 1.12 6.13 -5.97
N PHE A 162 2.20 6.87 -5.77
CA PHE A 162 2.91 7.57 -6.84
C PHE A 162 4.38 7.15 -6.97
N TRP A 163 4.92 6.44 -6.00
CA TRP A 163 6.28 5.92 -6.04
C TRP A 163 6.40 4.63 -5.23
N LEU A 164 7.18 3.66 -5.74
CA LEU A 164 7.46 2.38 -5.10
C LEU A 164 8.96 2.19 -4.98
N ASP A 165 9.43 1.70 -3.84
CA ASP A 165 10.86 1.46 -3.57
C ASP A 165 11.38 0.12 -4.13
N GLY A 166 10.48 -0.72 -4.66
CA GLY A 166 10.76 -2.06 -5.14
C GLY A 166 10.99 -3.10 -4.03
N ASN A 167 10.76 -2.75 -2.76
CA ASN A 167 10.91 -3.63 -1.60
C ASN A 167 9.62 -3.74 -0.77
N GLY A 168 8.49 -3.34 -1.33
CA GLY A 168 7.18 -3.36 -0.67
C GLY A 168 6.79 -2.05 -0.02
N GLY A 169 7.68 -1.06 0.03
CA GLY A 169 7.43 0.30 0.51
C GLY A 169 7.23 1.30 -0.63
N GLY A 170 6.80 2.51 -0.27
CA GLY A 170 6.57 3.54 -1.26
C GLY A 170 6.04 4.85 -0.68
N LEU A 171 5.55 5.71 -1.57
CA LEU A 171 4.93 6.98 -1.22
C LEU A 171 3.54 7.09 -1.83
N VAL A 172 2.61 7.61 -1.04
CA VAL A 172 1.26 7.94 -1.48
C VAL A 172 1.01 9.45 -1.41
N ALA A 173 0.26 9.97 -2.37
CA ALA A 173 -0.29 11.32 -2.34
C ALA A 173 -1.66 11.32 -1.66
N ALA A 174 -1.97 12.32 -0.87
CA ALA A 174 -3.31 12.52 -0.34
C ALA A 174 -4.36 12.49 -1.47
N PRO A 175 -5.58 11.98 -1.23
CA PRO A 175 -6.59 11.79 -2.29
C PRO A 175 -7.04 13.09 -2.96
N SER A 176 -6.88 14.23 -2.31
CA SER A 176 -7.26 15.55 -2.81
C SER A 176 -6.24 16.61 -2.37
N ASP A 177 -6.27 17.77 -3.03
CA ASP A 177 -5.52 18.96 -2.61
C ASP A 177 -6.01 19.45 -1.25
N GLN A 178 -5.07 19.91 -0.40
CA GLN A 178 -5.41 20.41 0.93
C GLN A 178 -5.86 21.88 0.88
N ALA A 179 -5.03 22.75 0.35
CA ALA A 179 -5.34 24.17 0.21
C ALA A 179 -4.36 24.84 -0.78
N ALA A 180 -4.57 26.13 -1.06
CA ALA A 180 -3.53 27.02 -1.56
C ALA A 180 -2.92 27.75 -0.36
N ALA A 181 -1.59 27.82 -0.28
CA ALA A 181 -0.87 28.46 0.81
C ALA A 181 0.42 29.12 0.31
N HIS A 182 0.95 30.05 1.10
CA HIS A 182 2.31 30.52 0.92
C HIS A 182 3.29 29.51 1.53
N TRP A 183 4.53 29.51 1.02
CA TRP A 183 5.57 28.60 1.56
C TRP A 183 5.99 29.03 2.96
N GLY A 184 6.09 30.34 3.21
CA GLY A 184 6.36 31.00 4.49
C GLY A 184 7.78 31.48 4.67
N CYS A 185 8.01 32.30 5.68
CA CYS A 185 9.28 32.80 6.14
C CYS A 185 10.16 33.43 5.06
N VAL A 186 9.59 34.36 4.29
CA VAL A 186 10.33 35.15 3.28
C VAL A 186 11.47 35.93 3.94
N GLY A 187 12.66 35.84 3.39
CA GLY A 187 13.86 36.50 3.91
C GLY A 187 14.61 35.70 4.98
N ILE A 188 14.11 34.52 5.35
CA ILE A 188 14.75 33.60 6.32
C ILE A 188 15.16 32.33 5.60
N ASN A 189 16.42 31.90 5.79
CA ASN A 189 16.89 30.62 5.32
C ASN A 189 16.55 29.55 6.36
N ILE A 190 15.90 28.46 5.93
CA ILE A 190 15.52 27.34 6.79
C ILE A 190 16.59 26.24 6.70
N PRO A 191 17.43 26.05 7.72
CA PRO A 191 18.45 25.02 7.70
C PRO A 191 17.83 23.63 7.45
N PHE A 192 18.49 22.82 6.61
CA PHE A 192 18.09 21.45 6.29
C PHE A 192 16.82 21.27 5.46
N ALA A 193 16.22 22.36 4.94
CA ALA A 193 15.06 22.30 4.05
C ALA A 193 15.41 22.24 2.56
N ALA A 194 16.67 22.02 2.18
CA ALA A 194 17.13 21.98 0.78
C ALA A 194 17.22 20.57 0.18
N GLY A 195 16.72 19.53 0.88
CA GLY A 195 16.78 18.14 0.41
C GLY A 195 15.88 17.92 -0.81
N THR A 196 16.42 17.34 -1.90
CA THR A 196 15.66 17.08 -3.15
C THR A 196 15.31 15.61 -3.36
N ALA A 197 16.17 14.67 -2.90
CA ALA A 197 16.01 13.25 -3.17
C ALA A 197 14.74 12.65 -2.50
N ILE A 198 14.12 11.69 -3.13
CA ILE A 198 12.99 10.91 -2.58
C ILE A 198 13.30 10.48 -1.14
N GLY A 199 12.33 10.65 -0.24
CA GLY A 199 12.45 10.39 1.20
C GLY A 199 12.99 11.57 2.04
N LYS A 200 13.30 12.73 1.42
CA LYS A 200 13.74 13.93 2.15
C LYS A 200 12.62 14.92 2.45
N GLY A 201 11.43 14.72 1.89
CA GLY A 201 10.30 15.63 2.08
C GLY A 201 9.89 15.78 3.54
N TYR A 202 9.84 14.68 4.29
CA TYR A 202 9.54 14.71 5.72
C TYR A 202 10.54 15.59 6.51
N VAL A 203 11.84 15.39 6.27
CA VAL A 203 12.90 16.16 6.97
C VAL A 203 12.80 17.65 6.64
N ASN A 204 12.64 18.00 5.35
CA ASN A 204 12.45 19.38 4.93
C ASN A 204 11.22 20.00 5.63
N THR A 205 10.07 19.33 5.56
CA THR A 205 8.81 19.79 6.16
C THR A 205 8.92 20.01 7.66
N PHE A 206 9.57 19.07 8.35
CA PHE A 206 9.80 19.17 9.79
C PHE A 206 10.62 20.43 10.16
N HIS A 207 11.70 20.69 9.43
CA HIS A 207 12.52 21.90 9.69
C HIS A 207 11.78 23.18 9.35
N ILE A 208 11.01 23.21 8.24
CA ILE A 208 10.19 24.37 7.92
C ILE A 208 9.18 24.63 9.06
N TYR A 209 8.48 23.60 9.52
CA TYR A 209 7.50 23.70 10.61
C TYR A 209 8.12 24.17 11.94
N GLN A 210 9.35 23.72 12.26
CA GLN A 210 10.03 24.10 13.50
C GLN A 210 10.61 25.52 13.46
N ASP A 211 11.19 25.92 12.33
CA ASP A 211 11.97 27.15 12.23
C ASP A 211 11.19 28.34 11.65
N CYS A 212 10.03 28.08 11.03
CA CYS A 212 9.10 29.10 10.53
C CYS A 212 7.93 29.30 11.49
N THR A 213 7.79 30.49 12.05
CA THR A 213 6.73 30.83 13.01
C THR A 213 5.47 31.40 12.36
N GLU A 214 5.41 31.49 11.04
CA GLU A 214 4.21 31.92 10.32
C GLU A 214 3.17 30.80 10.32
N GLU A 215 1.89 31.18 10.50
CA GLU A 215 0.77 30.23 10.51
C GLU A 215 0.18 30.05 9.10
N GLY A 216 -0.41 28.89 8.83
CA GLY A 216 -1.09 28.58 7.57
C GLY A 216 -0.14 28.38 6.39
N ILE A 217 1.13 28.10 6.64
CA ILE A 217 2.12 27.80 5.63
C ILE A 217 1.96 26.38 5.06
N ALA A 218 2.47 26.15 3.84
CA ALA A 218 2.34 24.87 3.14
C ALA A 218 2.82 23.67 3.97
N ALA A 219 3.95 23.79 4.68
CA ALA A 219 4.48 22.73 5.53
C ALA A 219 3.57 22.43 6.73
N GLN A 220 3.01 23.47 7.38
CA GLN A 220 2.09 23.31 8.50
C GLN A 220 0.82 22.58 8.09
N ILE A 221 0.22 22.96 6.96
CA ILE A 221 -0.97 22.30 6.41
C ILE A 221 -0.77 20.79 6.22
N CYS A 222 0.42 20.38 5.80
CA CYS A 222 0.73 18.97 5.62
C CYS A 222 0.99 18.25 6.94
N ILE A 223 1.84 18.81 7.83
CA ILE A 223 2.25 18.12 9.05
C ILE A 223 1.13 18.01 10.10
N GLU A 224 0.15 18.92 10.05
CA GLU A 224 -1.03 18.90 10.90
C GLU A 224 -2.23 18.17 10.28
N LEU A 225 -2.05 17.63 9.05
CA LEU A 225 -3.12 16.93 8.34
C LEU A 225 -3.45 15.61 9.01
N ASN A 226 -4.74 15.38 9.23
CA ASN A 226 -5.28 14.12 9.67
C ASN A 226 -6.29 13.62 8.64
N LEU A 227 -5.99 12.50 7.98
CA LEU A 227 -6.87 11.85 7.02
C LEU A 227 -7.09 10.39 7.43
N GLY A 228 -8.32 10.09 7.89
CA GLY A 228 -8.62 8.78 8.46
C GLY A 228 -7.76 8.51 9.69
N GLU A 229 -7.00 7.44 9.67
CA GLU A 229 -6.10 7.04 10.76
C GLU A 229 -4.68 7.60 10.62
N TYR A 230 -4.40 8.36 9.54
CA TYR A 230 -3.06 8.82 9.20
C TYR A 230 -2.85 10.27 9.57
N SER A 231 -1.79 10.55 10.33
CA SER A 231 -1.36 11.88 10.78
C SER A 231 0.12 12.16 10.49
N ASP A 232 0.76 11.33 9.67
CA ASP A 232 2.19 11.36 9.35
C ASP A 232 2.46 11.95 7.95
N TRP A 233 1.66 12.93 7.54
CA TRP A 233 1.75 13.60 6.25
C TRP A 233 2.83 14.69 6.23
N TRP A 234 3.44 14.91 5.06
CA TRP A 234 4.40 15.99 4.85
C TRP A 234 4.25 16.64 3.47
N LEU A 235 4.84 17.82 3.32
CA LEU A 235 4.94 18.51 2.04
C LEU A 235 6.01 17.80 1.18
N PRO A 236 5.67 17.29 -0.02
CA PRO A 236 6.63 16.57 -0.86
C PRO A 236 7.84 17.45 -1.18
N ASN A 237 9.02 16.87 -1.28
CA ASN A 237 10.17 17.59 -1.82
C ASN A 237 10.14 17.68 -3.35
N LYS A 238 11.17 18.26 -3.93
CA LYS A 238 11.28 18.51 -5.37
C LYS A 238 11.13 17.23 -6.21
N ASP A 239 11.82 16.15 -5.85
CA ASP A 239 11.80 14.90 -6.60
C ASP A 239 10.51 14.10 -6.32
N GLU A 240 9.98 14.15 -5.11
CA GLU A 240 8.68 13.56 -4.75
C GLU A 240 7.53 14.25 -5.51
N LEU A 241 7.52 15.59 -5.58
CA LEU A 241 6.53 16.34 -6.35
C LEU A 241 6.60 16.00 -7.85
N ASN A 242 7.83 15.88 -8.36
CA ASN A 242 8.03 15.48 -9.76
C ASN A 242 7.53 14.03 -10.03
N ALA A 243 7.76 13.12 -9.10
CA ALA A 243 7.23 11.76 -9.22
C ALA A 243 5.70 11.74 -9.23
N MET A 244 5.02 12.55 -8.40
CA MET A 244 3.56 12.72 -8.46
C MET A 244 3.10 13.26 -9.83
N TYR A 245 3.82 14.26 -10.37
CA TYR A 245 3.51 14.81 -11.68
C TYR A 245 3.59 13.76 -12.79
N LEU A 246 4.70 13.02 -12.84
CA LEU A 246 4.97 12.04 -13.90
C LEU A 246 4.06 10.80 -13.78
N ASN A 247 3.88 10.31 -12.57
CA ASN A 247 3.27 9.02 -12.33
C ASN A 247 1.77 9.08 -12.07
N LEU A 248 1.24 10.23 -11.63
CA LEU A 248 -0.19 10.42 -11.42
C LEU A 248 -0.78 11.46 -12.37
N HIS A 249 -0.33 12.71 -12.30
CA HIS A 249 -0.96 13.81 -13.06
C HIS A 249 -0.93 13.58 -14.58
N GLN A 250 0.22 13.20 -15.14
CA GLN A 250 0.33 12.90 -16.58
C GLN A 250 -0.51 11.68 -16.99
N GLN A 251 -0.84 10.80 -16.07
CA GLN A 251 -1.68 9.63 -16.31
C GLN A 251 -3.18 9.92 -16.08
N GLY A 252 -3.55 11.16 -15.76
CA GLY A 252 -4.92 11.55 -15.46
C GLY A 252 -5.43 11.04 -14.11
N LEU A 253 -4.51 10.62 -13.22
CA LEU A 253 -4.80 10.11 -11.89
C LEU A 253 -4.60 11.21 -10.82
N GLY A 254 -5.14 10.99 -9.61
CA GLY A 254 -4.90 11.83 -8.44
C GLY A 254 -5.73 13.12 -8.37
N GLY A 255 -6.49 13.48 -9.39
CA GLY A 255 -7.41 14.63 -9.37
C GLY A 255 -6.73 15.97 -9.03
N PHE A 256 -5.53 16.22 -9.58
CA PHE A 256 -4.78 17.44 -9.36
C PHE A 256 -5.40 18.65 -10.03
N ALA A 257 -5.31 19.82 -9.37
CA ALA A 257 -5.67 21.09 -9.98
C ALA A 257 -4.72 21.45 -11.14
N ASN A 258 -5.23 22.18 -12.12
CA ASN A 258 -4.43 22.72 -13.22
C ASN A 258 -3.77 24.04 -12.77
N ASP A 259 -2.78 23.93 -11.88
CA ASP A 259 -2.14 25.06 -11.18
C ASP A 259 -0.69 24.73 -10.80
N TYR A 260 -0.06 25.59 -10.02
CA TYR A 260 1.27 25.39 -9.44
C TYR A 260 1.15 24.72 -8.07
N TYR A 261 2.09 23.82 -7.77
CA TYR A 261 2.20 23.12 -6.48
C TYR A 261 3.52 23.45 -5.81
N TRP A 262 3.46 23.68 -4.49
CA TRP A 262 4.66 23.78 -3.66
C TRP A 262 5.32 22.45 -3.42
N CYS A 263 6.66 22.48 -3.32
CA CYS A 263 7.40 21.43 -2.62
C CYS A 263 8.12 22.00 -1.39
N SER A 264 8.62 21.11 -0.53
CA SER A 264 9.34 21.49 0.69
C SER A 264 10.82 21.87 0.47
N THR A 265 11.31 21.83 -0.77
CA THR A 265 12.69 22.16 -1.06
C THR A 265 12.88 23.67 -1.16
N GLU A 266 13.65 24.23 -0.23
CA GLU A 266 14.08 25.61 -0.27
C GLU A 266 15.12 25.83 -1.36
N ASP A 267 15.09 26.97 -2.08
CA ASP A 267 16.13 27.40 -3.00
C ASP A 267 17.10 28.35 -2.27
N ASP A 268 16.56 29.43 -1.73
CA ASP A 268 17.26 30.40 -0.90
C ASP A 268 16.36 31.03 0.17
N ASN A 269 16.82 32.11 0.81
CA ASN A 269 16.03 32.79 1.84
C ASN A 269 14.75 33.49 1.31
N TYR A 270 14.62 33.72 -0.01
CA TYR A 270 13.44 34.35 -0.63
C TYR A 270 12.59 33.40 -1.43
N ASP A 271 13.19 32.35 -2.02
CA ASP A 271 12.55 31.47 -2.98
C ASP A 271 12.54 30.01 -2.54
N ALA A 272 11.51 29.27 -2.94
CA ALA A 272 11.38 27.83 -2.77
C ALA A 272 10.94 27.17 -4.08
N TRP A 273 11.18 25.87 -4.21
CA TRP A 273 10.82 25.13 -5.41
C TRP A 273 9.35 24.77 -5.46
N GLY A 274 8.79 24.84 -6.66
CA GLY A 274 7.46 24.40 -7.01
C GLY A 274 7.45 23.75 -8.38
N GLN A 275 6.30 23.25 -8.80
CA GLN A 275 6.12 22.60 -10.09
C GLN A 275 4.78 22.98 -10.71
N SER A 276 4.78 23.19 -12.02
CA SER A 276 3.58 23.44 -12.80
C SER A 276 2.86 22.14 -13.11
N PHE A 277 1.60 22.02 -12.69
CA PHE A 277 0.68 20.96 -13.05
C PHE A 277 -0.33 21.41 -14.12
N HIS A 278 -0.05 22.51 -14.82
CA HIS A 278 -0.84 22.91 -15.98
C HIS A 278 -0.76 21.86 -17.10
N GLN A 279 -1.81 21.76 -17.88
CA GLN A 279 -1.83 20.87 -19.04
C GLN A 279 -0.68 21.19 -20.01
N GLY A 280 0.19 20.21 -20.27
CA GLY A 280 1.41 20.40 -21.04
C GLY A 280 2.54 21.09 -20.28
N GLY A 281 2.37 21.31 -18.96
CA GLY A 281 3.38 21.86 -18.05
C GLY A 281 4.43 20.83 -17.61
N GLY A 282 4.73 20.83 -16.31
CA GLY A 282 5.69 19.91 -15.69
C GLY A 282 7.03 20.56 -15.34
N ALA A 283 7.23 21.81 -15.74
CA ALA A 283 8.45 22.53 -15.38
C ALA A 283 8.53 22.77 -13.87
N GLN A 284 9.64 22.37 -13.28
CA GLN A 284 10.02 22.77 -11.94
C GLN A 284 10.68 24.14 -11.98
N HIS A 285 10.35 24.99 -11.05
CA HIS A 285 10.88 26.35 -10.96
C HIS A 285 10.92 26.78 -9.50
N PHE A 286 11.79 27.72 -9.17
CA PHE A 286 11.75 28.40 -7.89
C PHE A 286 10.82 29.61 -7.97
N SER A 287 10.18 29.95 -6.88
CA SER A 287 9.23 31.04 -6.78
C SER A 287 9.26 31.66 -5.38
N ASN A 288 8.91 32.97 -5.33
CA ASN A 288 8.95 33.66 -4.06
C ASN A 288 8.05 33.01 -3.02
N LYS A 289 8.57 32.78 -1.83
CA LYS A 289 7.90 32.10 -0.72
C LYS A 289 6.57 32.74 -0.28
N ALA A 290 6.33 34.02 -0.65
CA ALA A 290 5.05 34.70 -0.42
C ALA A 290 3.96 34.34 -1.43
N ASN A 291 4.29 33.68 -2.55
CA ASN A 291 3.30 33.25 -3.53
C ASN A 291 2.41 32.14 -2.95
N TYR A 292 1.16 32.08 -3.44
CA TYR A 292 0.20 31.06 -3.06
C TYR A 292 0.14 29.99 -4.14
N PHE A 293 0.60 28.77 -3.82
CA PHE A 293 0.48 27.59 -4.65
C PHE A 293 -0.32 26.53 -3.94
N ILE A 294 -0.84 25.57 -4.69
CA ILE A 294 -1.59 24.43 -4.16
C ILE A 294 -0.65 23.55 -3.34
N VAL A 295 -1.20 22.95 -2.29
CA VAL A 295 -0.55 22.00 -1.42
C VAL A 295 -1.17 20.62 -1.61
N ARG A 296 -0.36 19.62 -1.85
CA ARG A 296 -0.73 18.21 -1.84
C ARG A 296 0.21 17.46 -0.90
N ALA A 297 -0.33 16.96 0.18
CA ALA A 297 0.44 16.20 1.16
C ALA A 297 0.78 14.79 0.65
N VAL A 298 1.90 14.24 1.15
CA VAL A 298 2.35 12.88 0.87
C VAL A 298 2.73 12.19 2.16
N ARG A 299 2.76 10.85 2.15
CA ARG A 299 3.26 10.02 3.26
C ARG A 299 3.93 8.75 2.75
N GLY A 300 4.73 8.09 3.61
CA GLY A 300 5.32 6.79 3.35
C GLY A 300 4.47 5.62 3.84
N PHE A 301 4.74 4.46 3.31
CA PHE A 301 4.18 3.19 3.78
C PHE A 301 5.20 2.07 3.65
#